data_2becb96ec6862229c521d5c7e2436fbe
#
_entry.id   2becb96ec6862229c521d5c7e2436fbe
#
_cell.length_a   1.000
_cell.length_b   1.000
_cell.length_c   1.000
_cell.angle_alpha   90.00
_cell.angle_beta   90.00
_cell.angle_gamma   90.00
#
_symmetry.space_group_name_H-M   'P 1'
#
loop_
_entity.id
_entity.type
_entity.pdbx_description
1 polymer ?
#
loop_
_entity_poly.entity_id
_entity_poly.type
_entity_poly.pdbx_seq_one_letter_code
_entity_poly.pdbx_strand_id
1 'polypeptide(L)'
;REAGLEVTKFFKAGMTEDEVIEKLQGYDAVILGIEPMTARVMEACPQLKIVSRYGVGMDNVDQEAARRLGIRTFNTPGANSDAVADYTFGMMLDLARSISVIDRDLKAGQVKKHLGYPVYGRTLGIIGLGAIGKGMARRALGFGMKVMAYDVFWDEAFAKEHGVQRAELEEIYKEADFITLHCGLNEQTRNMIGAEQLRMMKPSAFLINNA
;
A
#
# COMPACT_ATOMS: atom_id res chain seq x y z
N ARG A 1 -1.29 -8.01 -28.81
CA ARG A 1 -1.02 -8.34 -30.24
C ARG A 1 -2.12 -9.23 -30.82
N GLU A 2 -2.63 -10.21 -30.09
CA GLU A 2 -3.75 -11.06 -30.54
C GLU A 2 -5.06 -10.26 -30.78
N ALA A 3 -5.24 -9.11 -30.12
CA ALA A 3 -6.37 -8.20 -30.29
C ALA A 3 -6.19 -7.17 -31.43
N GLY A 4 -5.17 -7.29 -32.27
CA GLY A 4 -4.87 -6.37 -33.36
C GLY A 4 -4.31 -5.01 -32.91
N LEU A 5 -3.85 -4.89 -31.66
CA LEU A 5 -3.27 -3.66 -31.12
C LEU A 5 -1.76 -3.61 -31.41
N GLU A 6 -1.28 -2.43 -31.83
CA GLU A 6 0.13 -2.11 -31.85
C GLU A 6 0.55 -1.70 -30.42
N VAL A 7 1.57 -2.37 -29.87
CA VAL A 7 2.03 -2.16 -28.49
C VAL A 7 3.51 -1.83 -28.48
N THR A 8 3.84 -0.65 -27.96
CA THR A 8 5.20 -0.19 -27.73
C THR A 8 5.46 -0.05 -26.23
N LYS A 9 6.61 -0.52 -25.76
CA LYS A 9 7.04 -0.39 -24.39
C LYS A 9 8.18 0.63 -24.28
N PHE A 10 7.96 1.73 -23.57
CA PHE A 10 8.94 2.81 -23.43
C PHE A 10 9.00 3.46 -22.04
N PHE A 11 8.06 3.20 -21.16
CA PHE A 11 8.08 3.79 -19.83
C PHE A 11 9.14 3.19 -18.91
N LYS A 12 9.72 4.05 -18.10
CA LYS A 12 10.66 3.72 -17.03
C LYS A 12 10.39 4.60 -15.81
N ALA A 13 10.72 4.11 -14.62
CA ALA A 13 10.54 4.89 -13.40
C ALA A 13 11.34 6.21 -13.44
N GLY A 14 10.74 7.27 -12.89
CA GLY A 14 11.37 8.59 -12.76
C GLY A 14 11.30 9.48 -14.01
N MET A 15 10.46 9.13 -14.99
CA MET A 15 10.21 10.01 -16.14
C MET A 15 9.54 11.33 -15.70
N THR A 16 10.00 12.42 -16.29
CA THR A 16 9.38 13.74 -16.16
C THR A 16 8.13 13.86 -17.04
N GLU A 17 7.30 14.87 -16.79
CA GLU A 17 6.15 15.16 -17.66
C GLU A 17 6.55 15.38 -19.13
N ASP A 18 7.65 16.06 -19.39
CA ASP A 18 8.12 16.34 -20.75
C ASP A 18 8.51 15.04 -21.47
N GLU A 19 9.20 14.13 -20.80
CA GLU A 19 9.53 12.83 -21.34
C GLU A 19 8.28 11.97 -21.60
N VAL A 20 7.29 12.04 -20.71
CA VAL A 20 6.01 11.34 -20.90
C VAL A 20 5.25 11.92 -22.09
N ILE A 21 5.17 13.24 -22.23
CA ILE A 21 4.55 13.91 -23.37
C ILE A 21 5.21 13.49 -24.68
N GLU A 22 6.55 13.55 -24.75
CA GLU A 22 7.29 13.13 -25.94
C GLU A 22 6.95 11.71 -26.36
N LYS A 23 6.91 10.78 -25.41
CA LYS A 23 6.68 9.35 -25.67
C LYS A 23 5.23 9.00 -25.99
N LEU A 24 4.26 9.80 -25.52
CA LEU A 24 2.84 9.53 -25.75
C LEU A 24 2.28 10.10 -27.04
N GLN A 25 3.06 10.88 -27.80
CA GLN A 25 2.59 11.41 -29.07
C GLN A 25 2.15 10.31 -30.03
N GLY A 26 0.90 10.40 -30.53
CA GLY A 26 0.34 9.47 -31.49
C GLY A 26 -0.30 8.20 -30.90
N TYR A 27 -0.31 8.03 -29.56
CA TYR A 27 -0.93 6.85 -28.94
C TYR A 27 -2.35 7.12 -28.45
N ASP A 28 -3.28 6.21 -28.74
CA ASP A 28 -4.70 6.26 -28.30
C ASP A 28 -4.89 5.82 -26.85
N ALA A 29 -4.00 4.99 -26.33
CA ALA A 29 -4.11 4.40 -25.00
C ALA A 29 -2.75 4.19 -24.37
N VAL A 30 -2.72 4.23 -23.04
CA VAL A 30 -1.50 3.97 -22.26
C VAL A 30 -1.79 3.06 -21.08
N ILE A 31 -0.86 2.14 -20.82
CA ILE A 31 -0.74 1.44 -19.55
C ILE A 31 0.46 2.05 -18.84
N LEU A 32 0.23 2.67 -17.67
CA LEU A 32 1.28 3.36 -16.92
C LEU A 32 1.44 2.78 -15.49
N GLY A 33 2.61 2.95 -14.93
CA GLY A 33 2.93 2.66 -13.53
C GLY A 33 2.77 3.90 -12.65
N ILE A 34 3.90 4.48 -12.28
CA ILE A 34 3.99 5.67 -11.40
C ILE A 34 4.29 6.96 -12.15
N GLU A 35 4.37 6.90 -13.48
CA GLU A 35 4.65 8.05 -14.33
C GLU A 35 3.55 9.11 -14.17
N PRO A 36 3.89 10.42 -14.21
CA PRO A 36 2.90 11.47 -14.05
C PRO A 36 1.94 11.52 -15.24
N MET A 37 0.64 11.56 -14.94
CA MET A 37 -0.44 11.73 -15.90
C MET A 37 -1.28 12.94 -15.46
N THR A 38 -0.64 14.09 -15.48
CA THR A 38 -1.23 15.39 -15.07
C THR A 38 -2.13 15.95 -16.16
N ALA A 39 -2.87 17.02 -15.84
CA ALA A 39 -3.64 17.78 -16.82
C ALA A 39 -2.77 18.21 -18.03
N ARG A 40 -1.56 18.73 -17.76
CA ARG A 40 -0.60 19.14 -18.77
C ARG A 40 -0.24 18.02 -19.74
N VAL A 41 0.04 16.82 -19.21
CA VAL A 41 0.39 15.65 -20.03
C VAL A 41 -0.78 15.25 -20.93
N MET A 42 -1.97 15.18 -20.36
CA MET A 42 -3.17 14.77 -21.11
C MET A 42 -3.57 15.82 -22.17
N GLU A 43 -3.47 17.10 -21.86
CA GLU A 43 -3.75 18.20 -22.81
C GLU A 43 -2.75 18.24 -23.97
N ALA A 44 -1.50 17.86 -23.73
CA ALA A 44 -0.46 17.76 -24.77
C ALA A 44 -0.63 16.54 -25.69
N CYS A 45 -1.51 15.59 -25.33
CA CYS A 45 -1.74 14.34 -26.06
C CYS A 45 -3.22 14.20 -26.48
N PRO A 46 -3.74 15.03 -27.40
CA PRO A 46 -5.18 15.12 -27.70
C PRO A 46 -5.78 13.85 -28.33
N GLN A 47 -4.97 12.94 -28.83
CA GLN A 47 -5.41 11.64 -29.36
C GLN A 47 -5.62 10.59 -28.26
N LEU A 48 -5.14 10.83 -27.02
CA LEU A 48 -5.24 9.88 -25.92
C LEU A 48 -6.68 9.71 -25.46
N LYS A 49 -7.16 8.48 -25.41
CA LYS A 49 -8.55 8.11 -25.05
C LYS A 49 -8.63 7.29 -23.77
N ILE A 50 -7.57 6.54 -23.46
CA ILE A 50 -7.57 5.59 -22.35
C ILE A 50 -6.26 5.69 -21.58
N VAL A 51 -6.39 5.82 -20.25
CA VAL A 51 -5.30 5.71 -19.29
C VAL A 51 -5.59 4.54 -18.36
N SER A 52 -4.80 3.48 -18.41
CA SER A 52 -4.90 2.31 -17.53
C SER A 52 -3.70 2.27 -16.59
N ARG A 53 -3.94 2.49 -15.30
CA ARG A 53 -2.89 2.43 -14.28
C ARG A 53 -2.66 0.98 -13.85
N TYR A 54 -1.43 0.50 -14.01
CA TYR A 54 -0.99 -0.78 -13.46
C TYR A 54 -0.74 -0.64 -11.95
N GLY A 55 -1.80 -0.76 -11.18
CA GLY A 55 -1.82 -0.64 -9.72
C GLY A 55 -3.15 -0.11 -9.20
N VAL A 56 -3.26 0.06 -7.88
CA VAL A 56 -4.51 0.47 -7.20
C VAL A 56 -4.62 1.99 -7.06
N GLY A 57 -3.58 2.65 -6.57
CA GLY A 57 -3.57 4.11 -6.38
C GLY A 57 -3.65 4.85 -7.72
N MET A 58 -4.28 6.00 -7.72
CA MET A 58 -4.44 6.87 -8.90
C MET A 58 -3.88 8.28 -8.64
N ASP A 59 -3.02 8.43 -7.65
CA ASP A 59 -2.50 9.74 -7.20
C ASP A 59 -1.64 10.43 -8.26
N ASN A 60 -1.06 9.66 -9.18
CA ASN A 60 -0.28 10.15 -10.31
C ASN A 60 -1.13 10.48 -11.55
N VAL A 61 -2.46 10.29 -11.49
CA VAL A 61 -3.39 10.56 -12.59
C VAL A 61 -4.39 11.63 -12.17
N ASP A 62 -4.41 12.76 -12.88
CA ASP A 62 -5.41 13.81 -12.69
C ASP A 62 -6.78 13.35 -13.21
N GLN A 63 -7.59 12.80 -12.30
CA GLN A 63 -8.92 12.27 -12.60
C GLN A 63 -9.90 13.35 -13.08
N GLU A 64 -9.74 14.58 -12.62
CA GLU A 64 -10.61 15.70 -13.00
C GLU A 64 -10.30 16.16 -14.43
N ALA A 65 -9.02 16.32 -14.75
CA ALA A 65 -8.59 16.61 -16.10
C ALA A 65 -8.99 15.51 -17.09
N ALA A 66 -8.81 14.23 -16.70
CA ALA A 66 -9.22 13.11 -17.54
C ALA A 66 -10.71 13.16 -17.88
N ARG A 67 -11.58 13.41 -16.88
CA ARG A 67 -13.03 13.57 -17.11
C ARG A 67 -13.36 14.75 -18.03
N ARG A 68 -12.71 15.88 -17.82
CA ARG A 68 -12.90 17.08 -18.65
C ARG A 68 -12.49 16.86 -20.11
N LEU A 69 -11.43 16.08 -20.33
CA LEU A 69 -10.90 15.77 -21.66
C LEU A 69 -11.54 14.54 -22.32
N GLY A 70 -12.49 13.88 -21.64
CA GLY A 70 -13.15 12.68 -22.16
C GLY A 70 -12.26 11.43 -22.16
N ILE A 71 -11.17 11.43 -21.41
CA ILE A 71 -10.23 10.30 -21.28
C ILE A 71 -10.78 9.34 -20.22
N ARG A 72 -10.93 8.06 -20.58
CA ARG A 72 -11.33 7.02 -19.64
C ARG A 72 -10.14 6.53 -18.84
N THR A 73 -10.28 6.50 -17.54
CA THR A 73 -9.24 6.02 -16.61
C THR A 73 -9.63 4.68 -15.99
N PHE A 74 -8.65 3.80 -15.84
CA PHE A 74 -8.80 2.48 -15.22
C PHE A 74 -7.63 2.23 -14.29
N ASN A 75 -7.87 1.41 -13.28
CA ASN A 75 -6.84 0.86 -12.40
C ASN A 75 -7.09 -0.64 -12.17
N THR A 76 -6.24 -1.30 -11.36
CA THR A 76 -6.34 -2.75 -11.09
C THR A 76 -6.60 -3.02 -9.60
N PRO A 77 -7.81 -2.76 -9.08
CA PRO A 77 -8.12 -2.97 -7.67
C PRO A 77 -7.94 -4.42 -7.27
N GLY A 78 -7.27 -4.67 -6.15
CA GLY A 78 -7.09 -6.00 -5.58
C GLY A 78 -6.04 -6.89 -6.26
N ALA A 79 -5.55 -6.55 -7.45
CA ALA A 79 -4.66 -7.41 -8.23
C ALA A 79 -3.34 -7.76 -7.52
N ASN A 80 -2.84 -6.88 -6.66
CA ASN A 80 -1.60 -7.06 -5.92
C ASN A 80 -1.78 -7.17 -4.39
N SER A 81 -3.02 -7.29 -3.92
CA SER A 81 -3.31 -7.18 -2.47
C SER A 81 -2.59 -8.23 -1.63
N ASP A 82 -2.53 -9.48 -2.10
CA ASP A 82 -1.81 -10.53 -1.39
C ASP A 82 -0.29 -10.29 -1.41
N ALA A 83 0.27 -9.85 -2.54
CA ALA A 83 1.70 -9.52 -2.62
C ALA A 83 2.07 -8.35 -1.70
N VAL A 84 1.22 -7.33 -1.60
CA VAL A 84 1.42 -6.22 -0.66
C VAL A 84 1.29 -6.68 0.79
N ALA A 85 0.34 -7.56 1.10
CA ALA A 85 0.20 -8.15 2.43
C ALA A 85 1.42 -9.03 2.79
N ASP A 86 1.95 -9.83 1.85
CA ASP A 86 3.19 -10.61 2.04
C ASP A 86 4.36 -9.69 2.36
N TYR A 87 4.55 -8.65 1.57
CA TYR A 87 5.63 -7.68 1.74
C TYR A 87 5.53 -6.96 3.10
N THR A 88 4.34 -6.46 3.45
CA THR A 88 4.11 -5.77 4.73
C THR A 88 4.34 -6.70 5.93
N PHE A 89 3.89 -7.94 5.84
CA PHE A 89 4.13 -8.93 6.88
C PHE A 89 5.61 -9.30 7.00
N GLY A 90 6.31 -9.39 5.86
CA GLY A 90 7.76 -9.56 5.81
C GLY A 90 8.51 -8.40 6.50
N MET A 91 8.12 -7.14 6.23
CA MET A 91 8.66 -5.96 6.93
C MET A 91 8.42 -6.04 8.44
N MET A 92 7.22 -6.46 8.88
CA MET A 92 6.90 -6.63 10.28
C MET A 92 7.82 -7.67 10.94
N LEU A 93 8.06 -8.79 10.30
CA LEU A 93 8.97 -9.82 10.79
C LEU A 93 10.42 -9.35 10.81
N ASP A 94 10.86 -8.61 9.79
CA ASP A 94 12.21 -8.05 9.74
C ASP A 94 12.45 -7.08 10.90
N LEU A 95 11.52 -6.13 11.11
CA LEU A 95 11.57 -5.19 12.23
C LEU A 95 11.60 -5.91 13.57
N ALA A 96 10.68 -6.88 13.78
CA ALA A 96 10.57 -7.59 15.04
C ALA A 96 11.78 -8.48 15.36
N ARG A 97 12.40 -9.07 14.34
CA ARG A 97 13.46 -10.08 14.51
C ARG A 97 14.84 -9.59 14.08
N SER A 98 14.94 -8.32 13.61
CA SER A 98 16.20 -7.70 13.15
C SER A 98 16.90 -8.50 12.02
N ILE A 99 16.13 -9.10 11.11
CA ILE A 99 16.65 -10.05 10.11
C ILE A 99 17.68 -9.37 9.19
N SER A 100 17.34 -8.21 8.65
CA SER A 100 18.23 -7.44 7.76
C SER A 100 19.49 -6.93 8.47
N VAL A 101 19.36 -6.59 9.76
CA VAL A 101 20.50 -6.16 10.59
C VAL A 101 21.46 -7.33 10.82
N ILE A 102 20.93 -8.50 11.15
CA ILE A 102 21.72 -9.74 11.36
C ILE A 102 22.41 -10.13 10.04
N ASP A 103 21.69 -10.13 8.93
CA ASP A 103 22.24 -10.44 7.60
C ASP A 103 23.42 -9.51 7.25
N ARG A 104 23.23 -8.20 7.45
CA ARG A 104 24.28 -7.20 7.22
C ARG A 104 25.51 -7.45 8.09
N ASP A 105 25.31 -7.69 9.39
CA ASP A 105 26.42 -7.91 10.30
C ASP A 105 27.19 -9.18 9.95
N LEU A 106 26.49 -10.28 9.61
CA LEU A 106 27.13 -11.53 9.18
C LEU A 106 27.91 -11.35 7.86
N LYS A 107 27.38 -10.62 6.89
CA LYS A 107 28.09 -10.30 5.65
C LYS A 107 29.34 -9.47 5.88
N ALA A 108 29.36 -8.65 6.93
CA ALA A 108 30.53 -7.89 7.38
C ALA A 108 31.50 -8.70 8.25
N GLY A 109 31.30 -10.02 8.42
CA GLY A 109 32.11 -10.88 9.26
C GLY A 109 31.88 -10.68 10.78
N GLN A 110 30.80 -10.01 11.16
CA GLN A 110 30.48 -9.69 12.56
C GLN A 110 29.40 -10.64 13.07
N VAL A 111 29.72 -11.45 14.06
CA VAL A 111 28.76 -12.30 14.76
C VAL A 111 28.28 -11.58 16.02
N LYS A 112 27.13 -10.89 15.93
CA LYS A 112 26.51 -10.17 17.04
C LYS A 112 25.18 -10.81 17.42
N LYS A 113 24.92 -10.86 18.74
CA LYS A 113 23.60 -11.29 19.25
C LYS A 113 22.63 -10.11 19.21
N HIS A 114 21.56 -10.23 18.43
CA HIS A 114 20.45 -9.28 18.42
C HIS A 114 19.26 -9.90 19.17
N LEU A 115 18.68 -9.13 20.11
CA LEU A 115 17.45 -9.53 20.80
C LEU A 115 16.26 -9.09 19.96
N GLY A 116 15.56 -10.05 19.38
CA GLY A 116 14.33 -9.77 18.64
C GLY A 116 13.10 -9.74 19.55
N TYR A 117 12.03 -9.15 19.04
CA TYR A 117 10.71 -9.10 19.67
C TYR A 117 9.83 -10.25 19.13
N PRO A 118 9.20 -11.09 19.96
CA PRO A 118 8.35 -12.17 19.46
C PRO A 118 7.05 -11.60 18.86
N VAL A 119 6.54 -12.22 17.79
CA VAL A 119 5.24 -11.89 17.20
C VAL A 119 4.13 -12.81 17.71
N TYR A 120 4.44 -14.06 18.05
CA TYR A 120 3.49 -15.01 18.61
C TYR A 120 2.81 -14.47 19.88
N GLY A 121 1.50 -14.56 19.94
CA GLY A 121 0.69 -14.09 21.06
C GLY A 121 0.56 -12.55 21.18
N ARG A 122 1.16 -11.80 20.28
CA ARG A 122 1.10 -10.32 20.25
C ARG A 122 -0.14 -9.83 19.51
N THR A 123 -0.43 -8.56 19.69
CA THR A 123 -1.59 -7.92 19.08
C THR A 123 -1.17 -7.13 17.84
N LEU A 124 -1.79 -7.46 16.70
CA LEU A 124 -1.72 -6.67 15.49
C LEU A 124 -2.94 -5.75 15.39
N GLY A 125 -2.72 -4.44 15.33
CA GLY A 125 -3.73 -3.44 15.00
C GLY A 125 -3.68 -3.11 13.51
N ILE A 126 -4.81 -3.26 12.83
CA ILE A 126 -4.94 -3.00 11.39
C ILE A 126 -5.83 -1.78 11.19
N ILE A 127 -5.30 -0.74 10.56
CA ILE A 127 -6.07 0.45 10.17
C ILE A 127 -6.35 0.39 8.68
N GLY A 128 -7.60 0.06 8.32
CA GLY A 128 -8.03 -0.27 6.97
C GLY A 128 -8.16 -1.78 6.75
N LEU A 129 -9.39 -2.33 6.87
CA LEU A 129 -9.69 -3.76 6.71
C LEU A 129 -10.18 -4.09 5.28
N GLY A 130 -9.62 -3.41 4.28
CA GLY A 130 -9.82 -3.72 2.86
C GLY A 130 -9.10 -5.00 2.43
N ALA A 131 -8.87 -5.20 1.13
CA ALA A 131 -8.26 -6.43 0.61
C ALA A 131 -6.88 -6.73 1.22
N ILE A 132 -6.02 -5.70 1.36
CA ILE A 132 -4.70 -5.84 1.97
C ILE A 132 -4.81 -6.10 3.47
N GLY A 133 -5.61 -5.31 4.19
CA GLY A 133 -5.81 -5.50 5.64
C GLY A 133 -6.35 -6.88 6.00
N LYS A 134 -7.29 -7.41 5.22
CA LYS A 134 -7.75 -8.81 5.35
C LYS A 134 -6.64 -9.83 5.08
N GLY A 135 -5.78 -9.56 4.10
CA GLY A 135 -4.59 -10.34 3.84
C GLY A 135 -3.63 -10.35 5.03
N MET A 136 -3.41 -9.20 5.66
CA MET A 136 -2.61 -9.07 6.88
C MET A 136 -3.23 -9.84 8.07
N ALA A 137 -4.55 -9.72 8.26
CA ALA A 137 -5.27 -10.42 9.32
C ALA A 137 -5.08 -11.94 9.21
N ARG A 138 -5.28 -12.53 8.03
CA ARG A 138 -5.08 -13.98 7.82
C ARG A 138 -3.65 -14.41 8.15
N ARG A 139 -2.64 -13.64 7.77
CA ARG A 139 -1.23 -13.95 8.07
C ARG A 139 -0.95 -13.87 9.57
N ALA A 140 -1.39 -12.80 10.22
CA ALA A 140 -1.22 -12.62 11.65
C ALA A 140 -1.87 -13.74 12.48
N LEU A 141 -3.07 -14.14 12.11
CA LEU A 141 -3.75 -15.29 12.76
C LEU A 141 -2.98 -16.59 12.57
N GLY A 142 -2.39 -16.82 11.38
CA GLY A 142 -1.51 -17.96 11.13
C GLY A 142 -0.25 -17.97 11.99
N PHE A 143 0.20 -16.79 12.44
CA PHE A 143 1.31 -16.64 13.40
C PHE A 143 0.86 -16.63 14.87
N GLY A 144 -0.40 -16.97 15.16
CA GLY A 144 -0.93 -17.01 16.51
C GLY A 144 -1.05 -15.64 17.19
N MET A 145 -1.15 -14.56 16.40
CA MET A 145 -1.38 -13.21 16.91
C MET A 145 -2.85 -12.97 17.20
N LYS A 146 -3.12 -12.02 18.10
CA LYS A 146 -4.45 -11.39 18.22
C LYS A 146 -4.57 -10.30 17.17
N VAL A 147 -5.74 -10.19 16.56
CA VAL A 147 -5.97 -9.17 15.51
C VAL A 147 -7.13 -8.28 15.91
N MET A 148 -6.86 -6.99 15.96
CA MET A 148 -7.87 -5.94 16.08
C MET A 148 -7.79 -5.03 14.85
N ALA A 149 -8.93 -4.49 14.41
CA ALA A 149 -8.97 -3.68 13.20
C ALA A 149 -9.99 -2.55 13.31
N TYR A 150 -9.69 -1.47 12.60
CA TYR A 150 -10.57 -0.35 12.32
C TYR A 150 -10.78 -0.20 10.83
N ASP A 151 -12.04 -0.06 10.43
CA ASP A 151 -12.41 0.36 9.08
C ASP A 151 -13.72 1.13 9.11
N VAL A 152 -13.86 2.15 8.26
CA VAL A 152 -15.12 2.88 8.08
C VAL A 152 -16.19 2.02 7.38
N PHE A 153 -15.75 1.04 6.57
CA PHE A 153 -16.59 0.05 5.90
C PHE A 153 -16.34 -1.34 6.51
N TRP A 154 -16.88 -1.54 7.72
CA TRP A 154 -16.65 -2.76 8.48
C TRP A 154 -17.27 -3.99 7.82
N ASP A 155 -16.47 -5.04 7.62
CA ASP A 155 -16.92 -6.34 7.11
C ASP A 155 -17.15 -7.31 8.27
N GLU A 156 -18.38 -7.36 8.77
CA GLU A 156 -18.81 -8.20 9.88
C GLU A 156 -18.63 -9.68 9.59
N ALA A 157 -18.89 -10.11 8.34
CA ALA A 157 -18.79 -11.50 7.95
C ALA A 157 -17.34 -12.00 8.03
N PHE A 158 -16.41 -11.24 7.45
CA PHE A 158 -14.98 -11.54 7.54
C PHE A 158 -14.47 -11.52 8.99
N ALA A 159 -14.85 -10.51 9.75
CA ALA A 159 -14.41 -10.36 11.13
C ALA A 159 -14.84 -11.54 12.00
N LYS A 160 -16.10 -11.96 11.87
CA LYS A 160 -16.66 -13.11 12.59
C LYS A 160 -16.02 -14.42 12.17
N GLU A 161 -15.85 -14.65 10.87
CA GLU A 161 -15.24 -15.87 10.32
C GLU A 161 -13.80 -16.06 10.82
N HIS A 162 -13.04 -14.98 10.93
CA HIS A 162 -11.61 -15.01 11.21
C HIS A 162 -11.26 -14.60 12.65
N GLY A 163 -12.25 -14.23 13.48
CA GLY A 163 -12.01 -13.81 14.85
C GLY A 163 -11.27 -12.47 14.96
N VAL A 164 -11.48 -11.56 14.00
CA VAL A 164 -10.91 -10.21 14.05
C VAL A 164 -11.77 -9.31 14.93
N GLN A 165 -11.18 -8.71 15.94
CA GLN A 165 -11.86 -7.81 16.87
C GLN A 165 -12.04 -6.43 16.20
N ARG A 166 -13.27 -5.91 16.20
CA ARG A 166 -13.50 -4.50 15.88
C ARG A 166 -13.00 -3.61 17.00
N ALA A 167 -12.27 -2.55 16.66
CA ALA A 167 -11.73 -1.61 17.62
C ALA A 167 -11.78 -0.18 17.08
N GLU A 168 -11.80 0.79 17.96
CA GLU A 168 -11.61 2.18 17.60
C GLU A 168 -10.12 2.52 17.48
N LEU A 169 -9.80 3.59 16.75
CA LEU A 169 -8.41 3.99 16.49
C LEU A 169 -7.60 4.17 17.78
N GLU A 170 -8.20 4.80 18.80
CA GLU A 170 -7.54 5.04 20.08
C GLU A 170 -7.19 3.74 20.81
N GLU A 171 -8.07 2.73 20.74
CA GLU A 171 -7.85 1.41 21.31
C GLU A 171 -6.67 0.70 20.58
N ILE A 172 -6.65 0.78 19.24
CA ILE A 172 -5.54 0.24 18.44
C ILE A 172 -4.22 0.90 18.85
N TYR A 173 -4.17 2.22 18.98
CA TYR A 173 -2.94 2.91 19.37
C TYR A 173 -2.44 2.45 20.74
N LYS A 174 -3.32 2.27 21.71
CA LYS A 174 -2.95 1.91 23.08
C LYS A 174 -2.58 0.43 23.26
N GLU A 175 -3.28 -0.46 22.55
CA GLU A 175 -3.22 -1.89 22.85
C GLU A 175 -2.40 -2.72 21.86
N ALA A 176 -2.20 -2.23 20.63
CA ALA A 176 -1.45 -2.99 19.65
C ALA A 176 0.06 -3.01 19.94
N ASP A 177 0.68 -4.14 19.67
CA ASP A 177 2.14 -4.30 19.67
C ASP A 177 2.72 -3.99 18.28
N PHE A 178 1.92 -4.21 17.24
CA PHE A 178 2.22 -3.87 15.85
C PHE A 178 1.01 -3.14 15.27
N ILE A 179 1.25 -2.04 14.57
CA ILE A 179 0.20 -1.27 13.90
C ILE A 179 0.54 -1.18 12.42
N THR A 180 -0.41 -1.48 11.56
CA THR A 180 -0.22 -1.44 10.11
C THR A 180 -1.33 -0.64 9.44
N LEU A 181 -0.93 0.23 8.50
CA LEU A 181 -1.83 1.13 7.80
C LEU A 181 -2.11 0.59 6.39
N HIS A 182 -3.41 0.47 6.05
CA HIS A 182 -3.90 -0.01 4.75
C HIS A 182 -5.11 0.80 4.26
N CYS A 183 -5.21 2.05 4.69
CA CYS A 183 -6.23 3.00 4.26
C CYS A 183 -5.70 3.91 3.15
N GLY A 184 -6.54 4.26 2.18
CA GLY A 184 -6.19 5.22 1.14
C GLY A 184 -5.97 6.63 1.69
N LEU A 185 -5.12 7.41 1.01
CA LEU A 185 -4.87 8.81 1.36
C LEU A 185 -6.05 9.69 0.93
N ASN A 186 -6.66 10.37 1.91
CA ASN A 186 -7.73 11.36 1.73
C ASN A 186 -7.63 12.44 2.83
N GLU A 187 -8.58 13.36 2.88
CA GLU A 187 -8.58 14.44 3.88
C GLU A 187 -8.63 13.91 5.33
N GLN A 188 -9.37 12.82 5.58
CA GLN A 188 -9.50 12.24 6.91
C GLN A 188 -8.28 11.42 7.33
N THR A 189 -7.59 10.78 6.38
CA THR A 189 -6.42 9.93 6.65
C THR A 189 -5.10 10.67 6.53
N ARG A 190 -5.09 11.86 5.94
CA ARG A 190 -3.90 12.71 5.87
C ARG A 190 -3.43 13.10 7.26
N ASN A 191 -2.18 12.79 7.57
CA ASN A 191 -1.56 13.05 8.87
C ASN A 191 -2.30 12.39 10.06
N MET A 192 -3.03 11.29 9.82
CA MET A 192 -3.78 10.57 10.88
C MET A 192 -2.88 10.02 11.99
N ILE A 193 -1.60 9.80 11.70
CA ILE A 193 -0.58 9.46 12.69
C ILE A 193 0.32 10.66 12.90
N GLY A 194 0.14 11.34 13.99
CA GLY A 194 0.94 12.47 14.42
C GLY A 194 1.59 12.22 15.79
N ALA A 195 2.17 13.26 16.37
CA ALA A 195 2.87 13.16 17.65
C ALA A 195 1.94 12.69 18.80
N GLU A 196 0.66 13.03 18.77
CA GLU A 196 -0.32 12.59 19.76
C GLU A 196 -0.55 11.09 19.68
N GLN A 197 -0.83 10.57 18.49
CA GLN A 197 -1.05 9.14 18.24
C GLN A 197 0.18 8.31 18.61
N LEU A 198 1.37 8.80 18.24
CA LEU A 198 2.64 8.14 18.61
C LEU A 198 2.84 8.08 20.13
N ARG A 199 2.43 9.11 20.90
CA ARG A 199 2.51 9.09 22.36
C ARG A 199 1.53 8.11 23.01
N MET A 200 0.42 7.79 22.34
CA MET A 200 -0.54 6.79 22.82
C MET A 200 -0.03 5.37 22.67
N MET A 201 0.87 5.14 21.73
CA MET A 201 1.39 3.81 21.43
C MET A 201 2.27 3.28 22.55
N LYS A 202 2.32 1.96 22.69
CA LYS A 202 3.29 1.32 23.60
C LYS A 202 4.71 1.73 23.20
N PRO A 203 5.63 1.99 24.14
CA PRO A 203 7.01 2.33 23.81
C PRO A 203 7.73 1.26 22.96
N SER A 204 7.24 0.01 23.01
CA SER A 204 7.75 -1.12 22.22
C SER A 204 6.94 -1.39 20.94
N ALA A 205 5.95 -0.56 20.61
CA ALA A 205 5.12 -0.78 19.43
C ALA A 205 5.91 -0.53 18.13
N PHE A 206 5.57 -1.31 17.11
CA PHE A 206 6.06 -1.13 15.76
C PHE A 206 4.95 -0.55 14.89
N LEU A 207 5.26 0.50 14.15
CA LEU A 207 4.35 1.11 13.18
C LEU A 207 4.87 0.83 11.77
N ILE A 208 4.01 0.24 10.94
CA ILE A 208 4.32 -0.11 9.54
C ILE A 208 3.33 0.65 8.63
N ASN A 209 3.87 1.45 7.74
CA ASN A 209 3.09 2.15 6.71
C ASN A 209 3.57 1.71 5.33
N ASN A 210 2.69 1.04 4.61
CA ASN A 210 2.88 0.58 3.25
C ASN A 210 1.61 0.85 2.41
N ALA A 211 0.90 1.94 2.76
CA ALA A 211 -0.30 2.39 2.06
C ALA A 211 0.01 3.45 0.99
#